data_7065bfa2cda3b30b2be0db4454dc7c45
#
_entry.id   7065bfa2cda3b30b2be0db4454dc7c45
#
_cell.length_a   1.000
_cell.length_b   1.000
_cell.length_c   1.000
_cell.angle_alpha   90.00
_cell.angle_beta   90.00
_cell.angle_gamma   90.00
#
_symmetry.space_group_name_H-M   'P 1'
#
loop_
_entity.id
_entity.type
_entity.pdbx_description
1 polymer ?
#
loop_
_entity_poly.entity_id
_entity_poly.type
_entity_poly.pdbx_seq_one_letter_code
_entity_poly.pdbx_strand_id
1 'polypeptide(L)'
;LMEKPELLILDEATSGLDLFARERLLDQIGKITQMDQAPTILYVTHHVEEITAAMDHVLLLKEGEIIAQGPKEDILQKVVMDRFYPQPVELIELGEDRYFVKVEVRSS
;
A
#
# COMPACT_ATOMS: atom_id res chain seq x y z
N LEU A 1 -13.98 -12.40 28.96
CA LEU A 1 -12.70 -12.66 28.29
C LEU A 1 -12.47 -11.63 27.20
N MET A 2 -11.51 -10.79 27.41
CA MET A 2 -11.12 -9.84 26.37
C MET A 2 -10.14 -10.54 25.44
N GLU A 3 -10.55 -10.70 24.21
CA GLU A 3 -9.64 -11.18 23.21
C GLU A 3 -8.69 -10.06 22.80
N LYS A 4 -7.42 -10.36 22.76
CA LYS A 4 -6.43 -9.40 22.29
C LYS A 4 -6.58 -9.26 20.79
N PRO A 5 -6.49 -8.04 20.24
CA PRO A 5 -6.47 -7.88 18.78
C PRO A 5 -5.28 -8.65 18.21
N GLU A 6 -5.55 -9.39 17.17
CA GLU A 6 -4.51 -10.14 16.48
C GLU A 6 -3.80 -9.25 15.49
N LEU A 7 -2.54 -9.57 15.22
CA LEU A 7 -1.76 -8.92 14.17
C LEU A 7 -1.56 -9.93 13.06
N LEU A 8 -2.02 -9.57 11.87
CA LEU A 8 -1.83 -10.39 10.68
C LEU A 8 -0.81 -9.70 9.79
N ILE A 9 0.28 -10.39 9.49
CA ILE A 9 1.34 -9.85 8.63
C ILE A 9 1.27 -10.59 7.30
N LEU A 10 1.09 -9.81 6.23
CA LEU A 10 1.06 -10.32 4.87
C LEU A 10 2.26 -9.72 4.12
N ASP A 11 3.27 -10.56 3.89
CA ASP A 11 4.53 -10.13 3.28
C ASP A 11 4.56 -10.60 1.84
N GLU A 12 4.41 -9.67 0.91
CA GLU A 12 4.37 -9.94 -0.52
C GLU A 12 3.40 -11.05 -0.90
N ALA A 13 2.20 -10.97 -0.31
CA ALA A 13 1.19 -12.02 -0.45
C ALA A 13 0.69 -12.20 -1.88
N THR A 14 0.90 -11.20 -2.74
CA THR A 14 0.48 -11.25 -4.14
C THR A 14 1.58 -11.76 -5.08
N SER A 15 2.74 -12.09 -4.57
CA SER A 15 3.86 -12.58 -5.37
C SER A 15 3.45 -13.82 -6.14
N GLY A 16 3.65 -13.81 -7.45
CA GLY A 16 3.28 -14.93 -8.31
C GLY A 16 1.82 -15.00 -8.71
N LEU A 17 0.98 -14.09 -8.21
CA LEU A 17 -0.43 -14.07 -8.59
C LEU A 17 -0.64 -13.24 -9.86
N ASP A 18 -1.59 -13.68 -10.68
CA ASP A 18 -2.01 -12.86 -11.82
C ASP A 18 -2.87 -11.67 -11.35
N LEU A 19 -3.22 -10.81 -12.27
CA LEU A 19 -3.98 -9.60 -11.96
C LEU A 19 -5.30 -9.90 -11.24
N PHE A 20 -6.04 -10.89 -11.72
CA PHE A 20 -7.36 -11.18 -11.15
C PHE A 20 -7.25 -11.78 -9.75
N ALA A 21 -6.28 -12.69 -9.55
CA ALA A 21 -6.05 -13.28 -8.22
C ALA A 21 -5.57 -12.22 -7.23
N ARG A 22 -4.73 -11.28 -7.69
CA ARG A 22 -4.29 -10.18 -6.85
C ARG A 22 -5.47 -9.32 -6.39
N GLU A 23 -6.34 -8.92 -7.32
CA GLU A 23 -7.47 -8.07 -6.96
C GLU A 23 -8.45 -8.79 -6.04
N ARG A 24 -8.63 -10.10 -6.21
CA ARG A 24 -9.46 -10.88 -5.28
C ARG A 24 -8.88 -10.92 -3.87
N LEU A 25 -7.56 -11.07 -3.77
CA LEU A 25 -6.92 -11.07 -2.45
C LEU A 25 -7.07 -9.72 -1.77
N LEU A 26 -6.86 -8.63 -2.51
CA LEU A 26 -7.02 -7.28 -1.95
C LEU A 26 -8.47 -7.03 -1.50
N ASP A 27 -9.44 -7.52 -2.25
CA ASP A 27 -10.85 -7.42 -1.89
C ASP A 27 -11.14 -8.20 -0.61
N GLN A 28 -10.59 -9.40 -0.46
CA GLN A 28 -10.75 -10.20 0.75
C GLN A 28 -10.15 -9.50 1.96
N ILE A 29 -8.98 -8.88 1.79
CA ILE A 29 -8.36 -8.11 2.87
C ILE A 29 -9.29 -6.97 3.29
N GLY A 30 -9.88 -6.28 2.33
CA GLY A 30 -10.83 -5.22 2.62
C GLY A 30 -12.03 -5.71 3.43
N LYS A 31 -12.55 -6.88 3.10
CA LYS A 31 -13.66 -7.47 3.84
C LYS A 31 -13.26 -7.82 5.28
N ILE A 32 -12.04 -8.33 5.46
CA ILE A 32 -11.55 -8.66 6.80
C ILE A 32 -11.47 -7.41 7.68
N THR A 33 -11.05 -6.28 7.12
CA THR A 33 -10.93 -5.05 7.89
C THR A 33 -12.27 -4.50 8.36
N GLN A 34 -13.36 -4.94 7.74
CA GLN A 34 -14.71 -4.49 8.10
C GLN A 34 -15.42 -5.43 9.06
N MET A 35 -14.81 -6.54 9.43
CA MET A 35 -15.40 -7.48 10.37
C MET A 35 -15.32 -6.95 11.78
N ASP A 36 -16.27 -7.37 12.64
CA ASP A 36 -16.18 -7.12 14.06
C ASP A 36 -14.91 -7.76 14.61
N GLN A 37 -14.18 -7.02 15.44
CA GLN A 37 -12.93 -7.49 16.03
C GLN A 37 -11.89 -7.85 14.97
N ALA A 38 -11.85 -7.06 13.91
CA ALA A 38 -10.88 -7.26 12.83
C ALA A 38 -9.45 -7.20 13.37
N PRO A 39 -8.54 -8.05 12.85
CA PRO A 39 -7.14 -7.94 13.23
C PRO A 39 -6.52 -6.67 12.68
N THR A 40 -5.42 -6.24 13.29
CA THR A 40 -4.55 -5.25 12.67
C THR A 40 -3.79 -5.96 11.55
N ILE A 41 -3.81 -5.38 10.36
CA ILE A 41 -3.15 -5.98 9.20
C ILE A 41 -1.95 -5.13 8.82
N LEU A 42 -0.78 -5.77 8.77
CA LEU A 42 0.42 -5.17 8.20
C LEU A 42 0.64 -5.81 6.84
N TYR A 43 0.45 -5.02 5.79
CA TYR A 43 0.58 -5.48 4.41
C TYR A 43 1.88 -4.95 3.83
N VAL A 44 2.81 -5.84 3.49
CA VAL A 44 4.13 -5.47 2.98
C VAL A 44 4.16 -5.74 1.47
N THR A 45 4.48 -4.71 0.70
CA THR A 45 4.51 -4.80 -0.75
C THR A 45 5.50 -3.81 -1.35
N HIS A 46 5.97 -4.11 -2.56
CA HIS A 46 6.75 -3.19 -3.37
C HIS A 46 5.88 -2.42 -4.38
N HIS A 47 4.58 -2.64 -4.37
CA HIS A 47 3.69 -2.14 -5.41
C HIS A 47 2.66 -1.18 -4.85
N VAL A 48 2.80 0.11 -5.19
CA VAL A 48 1.86 1.14 -4.75
C VAL A 48 0.44 0.83 -5.24
N GLU A 49 0.30 0.19 -6.39
CA GLU A 49 -1.00 -0.17 -6.94
C GLU A 49 -1.77 -1.17 -6.07
N GLU A 50 -1.13 -1.76 -5.07
CA GLU A 50 -1.81 -2.66 -4.12
C GLU A 50 -2.37 -1.94 -2.91
N ILE A 51 -2.14 -0.65 -2.79
CA ILE A 51 -2.73 0.14 -1.70
C ILE A 51 -4.18 0.43 -2.05
N THR A 52 -5.08 0.02 -1.15
CA THR A 52 -6.52 0.16 -1.36
C THR A 52 -7.14 1.09 -0.32
N ALA A 53 -8.44 1.36 -0.47
CA ALA A 53 -9.17 2.17 0.49
C ALA A 53 -9.18 1.57 1.90
N ALA A 54 -9.01 0.26 2.02
CA ALA A 54 -8.99 -0.42 3.32
C ALA A 54 -7.72 -0.13 4.12
N MET A 55 -6.69 0.37 3.47
CA MET A 55 -5.40 0.66 4.10
C MET A 55 -5.35 2.13 4.43
N ASP A 56 -5.14 2.47 5.71
CA ASP A 56 -5.24 3.86 6.16
C ASP A 56 -3.89 4.50 6.47
N HIS A 57 -2.86 3.70 6.72
CA HIS A 57 -1.52 4.19 7.02
C HIS A 57 -0.50 3.56 6.10
N VAL A 58 0.54 4.32 5.79
CA VAL A 58 1.63 3.88 4.92
C VAL A 58 2.95 4.13 5.61
N LEU A 59 3.86 3.17 5.50
CA LEU A 59 5.22 3.30 5.97
C LEU A 59 6.14 2.95 4.81
N LEU A 60 7.03 3.87 4.47
CA LEU A 60 7.99 3.68 3.39
C LEU A 60 9.35 3.33 3.96
N LEU A 61 9.84 2.14 3.59
CA LEU A 61 11.16 1.66 3.99
C LEU A 61 12.10 1.64 2.80
N LYS A 62 13.32 2.11 3.01
CA LYS A 62 14.36 2.08 1.99
C LYS A 62 15.69 1.81 2.68
N GLU A 63 16.36 0.73 2.26
CA GLU A 63 17.66 0.36 2.80
C GLU A 63 17.65 0.27 4.34
N GLY A 64 16.58 -0.28 4.89
CA GLY A 64 16.45 -0.46 6.32
C GLY A 64 16.04 0.79 7.09
N GLU A 65 15.82 1.91 6.41
CA GLU A 65 15.45 3.16 7.07
C GLU A 65 14.03 3.56 6.73
N ILE A 66 13.34 4.17 7.69
CA ILE A 66 12.02 4.72 7.47
C ILE A 66 12.17 6.07 6.80
N ILE A 67 11.67 6.18 5.56
CA ILE A 67 11.69 7.42 4.80
C ILE A 67 10.52 8.32 5.20
N ALA A 68 9.35 7.71 5.39
CA ALA A 68 8.15 8.45 5.78
C ALA A 68 7.15 7.46 6.35
N GLN A 69 6.29 7.94 7.24
CA GLN A 69 5.20 7.14 7.78
C GLN A 69 4.07 8.06 8.23
N GLY A 70 2.86 7.57 8.13
CA GLY A 70 1.69 8.34 8.54
C GLY A 70 0.45 7.96 7.79
N PRO A 71 -0.61 8.78 7.92
CA PRO A 71 -1.84 8.55 7.16
C PRO A 71 -1.55 8.50 5.67
N LYS A 72 -2.30 7.67 4.98
CA LYS A 72 -2.09 7.43 3.55
C LYS A 72 -2.07 8.73 2.74
N GLU A 73 -2.96 9.66 3.06
CA GLU A 73 -3.09 10.92 2.32
C GLU A 73 -1.82 11.78 2.43
N ASP A 74 -1.10 11.65 3.54
CA ASP A 74 0.11 12.44 3.76
C ASP A 74 1.32 11.82 3.05
N ILE A 75 1.29 10.53 2.82
CA ILE A 75 2.43 9.79 2.27
C ILE A 75 2.33 9.65 0.75
N LEU A 76 1.12 9.41 0.23
CA LEU A 76 0.91 9.25 -1.21
C LEU A 76 0.79 10.60 -1.88
N GLN A 77 1.92 11.32 -1.92
CA GLN A 77 2.07 12.61 -2.58
C GLN A 77 3.34 12.60 -3.41
N LYS A 78 3.34 13.35 -4.49
CA LYS A 78 4.48 13.38 -5.40
C LYS A 78 5.78 13.73 -4.69
N VAL A 79 5.75 14.73 -3.79
CA VAL A 79 6.96 15.17 -3.11
C VAL A 79 7.58 14.06 -2.25
N VAL A 80 6.74 13.23 -1.62
CA VAL A 80 7.21 12.11 -0.81
C VAL A 80 7.71 10.99 -1.70
N MET A 81 6.97 10.70 -2.77
CA MET A 81 7.35 9.64 -3.72
C MET A 81 8.68 9.96 -4.40
N ASP A 82 8.92 11.23 -4.74
CA ASP A 82 10.18 11.66 -5.36
C ASP A 82 11.37 11.46 -4.42
N ARG A 83 11.15 11.54 -3.11
CA ARG A 83 12.21 11.27 -2.12
C ARG A 83 12.47 9.78 -1.94
N PHE A 84 11.43 8.97 -2.14
CA PHE A 84 11.52 7.53 -1.94
C PHE A 84 12.13 6.82 -3.15
N TYR A 85 11.70 7.19 -4.36
CA TYR A 85 12.18 6.55 -5.58
C TYR A 85 13.49 7.20 -6.06
N PRO A 86 14.36 6.43 -6.74
CA PRO A 86 15.65 6.97 -7.21
C PRO A 86 15.51 7.97 -8.35
N GLN A 87 14.37 8.01 -9.01
CA GLN A 87 14.07 8.91 -10.12
C GLN A 87 12.70 9.55 -9.94
N PRO A 88 12.47 10.72 -10.53
CA PRO A 88 11.16 11.35 -10.43
C PRO A 88 10.05 10.45 -10.98
N VAL A 89 8.92 10.45 -10.31
CA VAL A 89 7.78 9.64 -10.68
C VAL A 89 6.51 10.49 -10.72
N GLU A 90 5.54 10.02 -11.49
CA GLU A 90 4.19 10.55 -11.46
C GLU A 90 3.34 9.63 -10.60
N LEU A 91 2.61 10.23 -9.65
CA LEU A 91 1.64 9.50 -8.86
C LEU A 91 0.26 9.76 -9.46
N ILE A 92 -0.36 8.71 -9.96
CA ILE A 92 -1.65 8.79 -10.64
C ILE A 92 -2.70 8.18 -9.73
N GLU A 93 -3.73 8.96 -9.40
CA GLU A 93 -4.86 8.44 -8.63
C GLU A 93 -5.89 7.90 -9.60
N LEU A 94 -6.17 6.62 -9.47
CA LEU A 94 -7.29 5.96 -10.15
C LEU A 94 -8.43 5.92 -9.15
N GLY A 95 -9.66 6.00 -9.59
CA GLY A 95 -10.81 6.03 -8.69
C GLY A 95 -10.75 5.00 -7.56
N GLU A 96 -11.53 5.22 -6.49
CA GLU A 96 -11.67 4.32 -5.35
C GLU A 96 -10.38 4.18 -4.52
N ASP A 97 -9.65 5.30 -4.35
CA ASP A 97 -8.40 5.32 -3.58
C ASP A 97 -7.35 4.33 -4.08
N ARG A 98 -7.31 4.08 -5.38
CA ARG A 98 -6.28 3.28 -6.01
C ARG A 98 -5.25 4.20 -6.66
N TYR A 99 -4.00 3.75 -6.64
CA TYR A 99 -2.88 4.59 -7.10
C TYR A 99 -2.00 3.80 -8.03
N PHE A 100 -1.35 4.52 -8.94
CA PHE A 100 -0.37 3.96 -9.86
C PHE A 100 0.82 4.91 -9.91
N VAL A 101 2.03 4.34 -9.92
CA VAL A 101 3.26 5.13 -10.02
C VAL A 101 3.88 4.85 -11.38
N LYS A 102 4.18 5.95 -12.09
CA LYS A 102 4.79 5.88 -13.40
C LYS A 102 6.08 6.68 -13.38
N VAL A 103 7.11 6.16 -14.03
CA VAL A 103 8.36 6.89 -14.19
C VAL A 103 8.10 8.13 -15.05
N GLU A 104 8.58 9.28 -14.58
CA GLU A 104 8.44 10.52 -15.32
C GLU A 104 9.33 10.47 -16.55
N VAL A 105 8.72 10.60 -17.74
CA VAL A 105 9.47 10.60 -18.98
C VAL A 105 9.85 12.02 -19.33
N ARG A 106 11.15 12.27 -19.43
CA ARG A 106 11.65 13.56 -19.89
C ARG A 106 11.77 13.51 -21.39
N SER A 107 11.07 14.41 -22.07
CA SER A 107 11.32 14.62 -23.47
C SER A 107 12.63 15.37 -23.63
N SER A 108 13.50 14.81 -24.40
CA SER A 108 14.80 15.42 -24.68
C SER A 108 14.64 16.50 -25.75
#